data_c09d50647c682543b4ea61859f1a2240
#
_entry.id   c09d50647c682543b4ea61859f1a2240
#
_cell.length_a   1.000
_cell.length_b   1.000
_cell.length_c   1.000
_cell.angle_alpha   90.00
_cell.angle_beta   90.00
_cell.angle_gamma   90.00
#
_symmetry.space_group_name_H-M   'P 1'
#
loop_
_entity.id
_entity.type
_entity.pdbx_description
1 polymer ?
#
loop_
_entity_poly.entity_id
_entity_poly.type
_entity_poly.pdbx_seq_one_letter_code
_entity_poly.pdbx_strand_id
1 'polypeptide(L)'
;MARQSSSLKSFIYKDECYFYSKKCIKTLRLRLNEKGEFVLSIPYFCTFKSVYEFLDKSSSWMNEAKKRFEKKALKDDELIFLAKKYQIIFDENAKKIYFDKDKIICQNKAKLDLFLRQNAKKIFTFYLKKWSKKTGLFYTHLSIKNMKTRWGSCNHNKAYINLNLKLI
;
A
#
# COMPACT_ATOMS: atom_id res chain seq x y z
N MET A 1 -0.18 8.90 -24.66
CA MET A 1 0.62 7.68 -24.77
C MET A 1 0.16 6.69 -23.73
N ALA A 2 -0.52 5.63 -24.13
CA ALA A 2 -0.97 4.55 -23.25
C ALA A 2 0.24 3.77 -22.72
N ARG A 3 0.36 3.64 -21.41
CA ARG A 3 1.34 2.74 -20.78
C ARG A 3 0.92 1.31 -21.10
N GLN A 4 1.62 0.66 -22.02
CA GLN A 4 1.52 -0.78 -22.21
C GLN A 4 1.77 -1.45 -20.85
N SER A 5 0.80 -2.20 -20.36
CA SER A 5 0.96 -3.09 -19.20
C SER A 5 1.89 -4.22 -19.63
N SER A 6 3.18 -4.09 -19.33
CA SER A 6 4.12 -5.20 -19.53
C SER A 6 3.68 -6.35 -18.63
N SER A 7 3.26 -7.46 -19.23
CA SER A 7 2.95 -8.69 -18.50
C SER A 7 4.17 -9.09 -17.68
N LEU A 8 3.99 -9.30 -16.38
CA LEU A 8 5.02 -9.80 -15.49
C LEU A 8 5.34 -11.25 -15.92
N LYS A 9 6.61 -11.50 -16.26
CA LYS A 9 7.14 -12.84 -16.46
C LYS A 9 7.71 -13.35 -15.15
N SER A 10 7.89 -14.66 -15.02
CA SER A 10 8.49 -15.29 -13.85
C SER A 10 9.62 -16.23 -14.23
N PHE A 11 10.53 -16.49 -13.29
CA PHE A 11 11.54 -17.53 -13.35
C PHE A 11 11.82 -18.04 -11.93
N ILE A 12 12.37 -19.23 -11.83
CA ILE A 12 12.79 -19.84 -10.56
C ILE A 12 14.30 -19.80 -10.48
N TYR A 13 14.83 -19.39 -9.32
CA TYR A 13 16.25 -19.43 -9.00
C TYR A 13 16.45 -19.78 -7.53
N LYS A 14 17.24 -20.83 -7.25
CA LYS A 14 17.48 -21.37 -5.89
C LYS A 14 16.17 -21.57 -5.11
N ASP A 15 15.22 -22.30 -5.71
CA ASP A 15 13.89 -22.64 -5.17
C ASP A 15 12.96 -21.45 -4.86
N GLU A 16 13.36 -20.24 -5.25
CA GLU A 16 12.55 -19.03 -5.07
C GLU A 16 11.99 -18.55 -6.42
N CYS A 17 10.71 -18.16 -6.43
CA CYS A 17 10.06 -17.62 -7.63
C CYS A 17 10.21 -16.09 -7.68
N TYR A 18 10.71 -15.60 -8.82
CA TYR A 18 10.91 -14.18 -9.08
C TYR A 18 10.04 -13.72 -10.23
N PHE A 19 9.30 -12.65 -10.01
CA PHE A 19 8.58 -11.96 -11.07
C PHE A 19 9.47 -10.87 -11.67
N TYR A 20 9.41 -10.65 -12.97
CA TYR A 20 10.22 -9.62 -13.59
C TYR A 20 9.55 -8.91 -14.77
N SER A 21 10.03 -7.71 -15.05
CA SER A 21 9.73 -6.98 -16.27
C SER A 21 11.00 -6.30 -16.80
N LYS A 22 11.22 -6.37 -18.12
CA LYS A 22 12.27 -5.58 -18.78
C LYS A 22 11.82 -4.13 -18.90
N LYS A 23 12.73 -3.21 -18.65
CA LYS A 23 12.45 -1.77 -18.64
C LYS A 23 13.62 -0.97 -19.20
N CYS A 24 13.33 0.24 -19.70
CA CYS A 24 14.35 1.21 -20.07
C CYS A 24 14.91 1.88 -18.80
N ILE A 25 15.80 1.15 -18.11
CA ILE A 25 16.49 1.58 -16.88
C ILE A 25 17.96 1.19 -16.97
N LYS A 26 18.82 1.88 -16.23
CA LYS A 26 20.28 1.63 -16.25
C LYS A 26 20.71 0.54 -15.27
N THR A 27 19.95 0.30 -14.20
CA THR A 27 20.34 -0.61 -13.10
C THR A 27 19.25 -1.62 -12.79
N LEU A 28 19.66 -2.82 -12.34
CA LEU A 28 18.77 -3.82 -11.77
C LEU A 28 18.11 -3.26 -10.50
N ARG A 29 16.81 -3.54 -10.34
CA ARG A 29 16.07 -3.18 -9.13
C ARG A 29 15.28 -4.36 -8.64
N LEU A 30 15.44 -4.68 -7.36
CA LEU A 30 14.69 -5.71 -6.65
C LEU A 30 13.77 -5.05 -5.62
N ARG A 31 12.55 -5.55 -5.52
CA ARG A 31 11.59 -5.11 -4.50
C ARG A 31 10.75 -6.29 -4.04
N LEU A 32 10.24 -6.22 -2.82
CA LEU A 32 9.19 -7.08 -2.30
C LEU A 32 7.85 -6.39 -2.55
N ASN A 33 6.87 -7.12 -3.12
CA ASN A 33 5.52 -6.57 -3.35
C ASN A 33 4.61 -6.78 -2.12
N GLU A 34 3.36 -6.32 -2.22
CA GLU A 34 2.36 -6.45 -1.13
C GLU A 34 1.94 -7.89 -0.83
N LYS A 35 2.29 -8.85 -1.69
CA LYS A 35 2.05 -10.29 -1.50
C LYS A 35 3.25 -11.03 -0.90
N GLY A 36 4.36 -10.33 -0.64
CA GLY A 36 5.60 -10.97 -0.20
C GLY A 36 6.41 -11.60 -1.34
N GLU A 37 6.11 -11.28 -2.60
CA GLU A 37 6.80 -11.82 -3.77
C GLU A 37 7.91 -10.88 -4.24
N PHE A 38 9.05 -11.44 -4.66
CA PHE A 38 10.14 -10.66 -5.23
C PHE A 38 9.86 -10.26 -6.68
N VAL A 39 9.99 -8.97 -6.96
CA VAL A 39 9.77 -8.39 -8.29
C VAL A 39 11.00 -7.64 -8.74
N LEU A 40 11.56 -8.05 -9.90
CA LEU A 40 12.70 -7.42 -10.55
C LEU A 40 12.26 -6.47 -11.66
N SER A 41 12.95 -5.35 -11.73
CA SER A 41 12.99 -4.53 -12.94
C SER A 41 14.38 -4.71 -13.57
N ILE A 42 14.40 -5.25 -14.79
CA ILE A 42 15.62 -5.67 -15.49
C ILE A 42 15.83 -4.72 -16.68
N PRO A 43 17.03 -4.13 -16.86
CA PRO A 43 17.39 -3.41 -18.08
C PRO A 43 17.24 -4.29 -19.32
N TYR A 44 16.87 -3.70 -20.47
CA TYR A 44 16.70 -4.48 -21.71
C TYR A 44 17.92 -5.29 -22.11
N PHE A 45 19.12 -4.73 -21.93
CA PHE A 45 20.39 -5.34 -22.34
C PHE A 45 21.07 -6.17 -21.23
N CYS A 46 20.42 -6.35 -20.10
CA CYS A 46 20.97 -7.14 -18.99
C CYS A 46 20.80 -8.64 -19.26
N THR A 47 21.86 -9.40 -19.05
CA THR A 47 21.86 -10.86 -19.15
C THR A 47 21.31 -11.50 -17.89
N PHE A 48 20.78 -12.73 -17.98
CA PHE A 48 20.34 -13.46 -16.79
C PHE A 48 21.50 -13.83 -15.85
N LYS A 49 22.72 -14.02 -16.38
CA LYS A 49 23.91 -14.21 -15.55
C LYS A 49 24.09 -13.05 -14.57
N SER A 50 24.02 -11.82 -15.06
CA SER A 50 24.13 -10.62 -14.21
C SER A 50 22.95 -10.50 -13.22
N VAL A 51 21.76 -11.00 -13.60
CA VAL A 51 20.61 -11.06 -12.68
C VAL A 51 20.87 -12.01 -11.53
N TYR A 52 21.42 -13.21 -11.80
CA TYR A 52 21.74 -14.20 -10.76
C TYR A 52 22.82 -13.69 -9.81
N GLU A 53 23.90 -13.12 -10.34
CA GLU A 53 24.95 -12.50 -9.54
C GLU A 53 24.41 -11.37 -8.63
N PHE A 54 23.47 -10.58 -9.16
CA PHE A 54 22.81 -9.53 -8.37
C PHE A 54 21.92 -10.11 -7.27
N LEU A 55 21.16 -11.18 -7.53
CA LEU A 55 20.35 -11.86 -6.52
C LEU A 55 21.22 -12.45 -5.41
N ASP A 56 22.35 -13.08 -5.76
CA ASP A 56 23.27 -13.64 -4.76
C ASP A 56 23.85 -12.55 -3.84
N LYS A 57 24.26 -11.42 -4.40
CA LYS A 57 24.70 -10.25 -3.62
C LYS A 57 23.58 -9.63 -2.77
N SER A 58 22.34 -9.81 -3.17
CA SER A 58 21.17 -9.26 -2.48
C SER A 58 20.53 -10.21 -1.45
N SER A 59 21.09 -11.40 -1.25
CA SER A 59 20.50 -12.46 -0.42
C SER A 59 20.24 -12.03 1.03
N SER A 60 21.19 -11.34 1.65
CA SER A 60 21.01 -10.80 3.02
C SER A 60 19.84 -9.81 3.09
N TRP A 61 19.77 -8.87 2.15
CA TRP A 61 18.65 -7.91 2.07
C TRP A 61 17.31 -8.62 1.85
N MET A 62 17.29 -9.66 1.01
CA MET A 62 16.07 -10.43 0.73
C MET A 62 15.53 -11.11 1.99
N ASN A 63 16.41 -11.75 2.76
CA ASN A 63 16.06 -12.40 4.03
C ASN A 63 15.51 -11.38 5.04
N GLU A 64 16.15 -10.24 5.19
CA GLU A 64 15.67 -9.18 6.05
C GLU A 64 14.35 -8.57 5.57
N ALA A 65 14.17 -8.41 4.26
CA ALA A 65 12.94 -7.88 3.67
C ALA A 65 11.76 -8.83 3.93
N LYS A 66 11.94 -10.16 3.77
CA LYS A 66 10.93 -11.17 4.13
C LYS A 66 10.59 -11.12 5.62
N LYS A 67 11.59 -11.16 6.50
CA LYS A 67 11.36 -11.07 7.97
C LYS A 67 10.59 -9.78 8.35
N ARG A 68 10.92 -8.66 7.73
CA ARG A 68 10.19 -7.39 7.96
C ARG A 68 8.77 -7.43 7.41
N PHE A 69 8.57 -8.08 6.28
CA PHE A 69 7.25 -8.25 5.68
C PHE A 69 6.36 -9.11 6.59
N GLU A 70 6.83 -10.28 7.03
CA GLU A 70 6.11 -11.18 7.93
C GLU A 70 5.74 -10.50 9.26
N LYS A 71 6.66 -9.71 9.84
CA LYS A 71 6.39 -8.93 11.07
C LYS A 71 5.36 -7.81 10.87
N LYS A 72 5.25 -7.26 9.66
CA LYS A 72 4.34 -6.14 9.34
C LYS A 72 3.02 -6.58 8.72
N ALA A 73 2.93 -7.81 8.23
CA ALA A 73 1.69 -8.32 7.68
C ALA A 73 0.63 -8.32 8.77
N LEU A 74 -0.35 -7.42 8.65
CA LEU A 74 -1.59 -7.52 9.42
C LEU A 74 -2.28 -8.80 8.95
N LYS A 75 -2.78 -9.58 9.88
CA LYS A 75 -3.66 -10.69 9.55
C LYS A 75 -4.91 -10.16 8.85
N ASP A 76 -5.56 -10.97 8.05
CA ASP A 76 -6.75 -10.56 7.30
C ASP A 76 -7.91 -10.08 8.20
N ASP A 77 -7.88 -10.48 9.47
CA ASP A 77 -8.82 -10.11 10.52
C ASP A 77 -8.37 -8.95 11.41
N GLU A 78 -7.28 -8.26 11.05
CA GLU A 78 -6.73 -7.15 11.83
C GLU A 78 -6.84 -5.82 11.08
N LEU A 79 -7.11 -4.77 11.83
CA LEU A 79 -7.20 -3.39 11.35
C LEU A 79 -6.41 -2.45 12.26
N ILE A 80 -5.65 -1.53 11.68
CA ILE A 80 -5.15 -0.37 12.41
C ILE A 80 -6.09 0.80 12.10
N PHE A 81 -6.67 1.39 13.15
CA PHE A 81 -7.51 2.55 13.05
C PHE A 81 -7.12 3.56 14.12
N LEU A 82 -6.78 4.79 13.71
CA LEU A 82 -6.27 5.86 14.58
C LEU A 82 -5.09 5.41 15.46
N ALA A 83 -4.11 4.75 14.84
CA ALA A 83 -2.90 4.21 15.47
C ALA A 83 -3.14 3.09 16.51
N LYS A 84 -4.36 2.63 16.70
CA LYS A 84 -4.69 1.50 17.54
C LYS A 84 -5.03 0.28 16.68
N LYS A 85 -4.55 -0.91 17.11
CA LYS A 85 -4.81 -2.19 16.43
C LYS A 85 -6.10 -2.80 16.98
N TYR A 86 -6.94 -3.27 16.08
CA TYR A 86 -8.20 -3.93 16.38
C TYR A 86 -8.30 -5.25 15.64
N GLN A 87 -8.92 -6.24 16.29
CA GLN A 87 -9.39 -7.46 15.65
C GLN A 87 -10.76 -7.21 15.03
N ILE A 88 -10.93 -7.56 13.75
CA ILE A 88 -12.20 -7.44 13.06
C ILE A 88 -13.06 -8.66 13.38
N ILE A 89 -14.29 -8.44 13.83
CA ILE A 89 -15.30 -9.48 14.02
C ILE A 89 -16.49 -9.16 13.13
N PHE A 90 -16.86 -10.11 12.27
CA PHE A 90 -18.05 -10.02 11.46
C PHE A 90 -19.21 -10.71 12.20
N ASP A 91 -20.25 -9.94 12.49
CA ASP A 91 -21.50 -10.40 13.09
C ASP A 91 -22.66 -9.91 12.23
N GLU A 92 -23.35 -10.83 11.54
CA GLU A 92 -24.46 -10.53 10.63
C GLU A 92 -25.60 -9.78 11.32
N ASN A 93 -25.77 -9.97 12.62
CA ASN A 93 -26.79 -9.29 13.43
C ASN A 93 -26.39 -7.87 13.86
N ALA A 94 -25.14 -7.47 13.67
CA ALA A 94 -24.66 -6.16 14.05
C ALA A 94 -25.29 -5.06 13.18
N LYS A 95 -26.27 -4.34 13.76
CA LYS A 95 -26.96 -3.22 13.07
C LYS A 95 -26.04 -2.01 12.85
N LYS A 96 -25.04 -1.82 13.71
CA LYS A 96 -24.07 -0.70 13.66
C LYS A 96 -22.67 -1.23 13.92
N ILE A 97 -21.67 -0.46 13.51
CA ILE A 97 -20.27 -0.72 13.86
C ILE A 97 -20.02 -0.17 15.26
N TYR A 98 -19.46 -0.99 16.13
CA TYR A 98 -19.05 -0.59 17.47
C TYR A 98 -17.70 -1.20 17.86
N PHE A 99 -17.08 -0.58 18.84
CA PHE A 99 -15.78 -0.97 19.36
C PHE A 99 -15.96 -1.59 20.74
N ASP A 100 -15.35 -2.74 20.93
CA ASP A 100 -15.26 -3.41 22.23
C ASP A 100 -13.78 -3.72 22.51
N LYS A 101 -13.18 -2.99 23.46
CA LYS A 101 -11.75 -3.06 23.81
C LYS A 101 -10.84 -2.98 22.58
N ASP A 102 -10.32 -4.13 22.12
CA ASP A 102 -9.42 -4.27 20.96
C ASP A 102 -10.12 -4.92 19.75
N LYS A 103 -11.46 -4.93 19.77
CA LYS A 103 -12.27 -5.50 18.69
C LYS A 103 -13.09 -4.42 18.01
N ILE A 104 -13.27 -4.56 16.70
CA ILE A 104 -14.25 -3.81 15.92
C ILE A 104 -15.27 -4.80 15.38
N ILE A 105 -16.52 -4.61 15.74
CA ILE A 105 -17.62 -5.50 15.40
C ILE A 105 -18.44 -4.81 14.32
N CYS A 106 -18.64 -5.49 13.20
CA CYS A 106 -19.37 -4.96 12.05
C CYS A 106 -20.06 -6.09 11.28
N GLN A 107 -21.10 -5.76 10.54
CA GLN A 107 -21.88 -6.76 9.82
C GLN A 107 -21.09 -7.44 8.70
N ASN A 108 -20.33 -6.67 7.92
CA ASN A 108 -19.55 -7.17 6.79
C ASN A 108 -18.47 -6.17 6.38
N LYS A 109 -17.59 -6.62 5.48
CA LYS A 109 -16.48 -5.83 4.96
C LYS A 109 -16.91 -4.54 4.26
N ALA A 110 -18.02 -4.56 3.54
CA ALA A 110 -18.52 -3.39 2.83
C ALA A 110 -18.94 -2.27 3.79
N LYS A 111 -19.64 -2.61 4.89
CA LYS A 111 -19.99 -1.65 5.94
C LYS A 111 -18.75 -1.11 6.66
N LEU A 112 -17.76 -1.97 6.92
CA LEU A 112 -16.48 -1.53 7.49
C LEU A 112 -15.77 -0.53 6.58
N ASP A 113 -15.66 -0.83 5.29
CA ASP A 113 -15.04 0.08 4.30
C ASP A 113 -15.75 1.44 4.23
N LEU A 114 -17.08 1.42 4.22
CA LEU A 114 -17.89 2.66 4.25
C LEU A 114 -17.62 3.48 5.51
N PHE A 115 -17.61 2.85 6.66
CA PHE A 115 -17.29 3.47 7.94
C PHE A 115 -15.90 4.12 7.93
N LEU A 116 -14.89 3.39 7.49
CA LEU A 116 -13.52 3.90 7.40
C LEU A 116 -13.43 5.12 6.47
N ARG A 117 -14.08 5.08 5.31
CA ARG A 117 -14.12 6.20 4.36
C ARG A 117 -14.82 7.42 4.92
N GLN A 118 -15.93 7.24 5.62
CA GLN A 118 -16.67 8.35 6.25
C GLN A 118 -15.84 9.02 7.35
N ASN A 119 -15.18 8.22 8.19
CA ASN A 119 -14.30 8.75 9.25
C ASN A 119 -13.05 9.41 8.65
N ALA A 120 -12.42 8.81 7.65
CA ALA A 120 -11.31 9.41 6.92
C ALA A 120 -11.69 10.79 6.35
N LYS A 121 -12.87 10.90 5.73
CA LYS A 121 -13.35 12.17 5.19
C LYS A 121 -13.49 13.24 6.27
N LYS A 122 -14.07 12.90 7.41
CA LYS A 122 -14.23 13.82 8.55
C LYS A 122 -12.86 14.27 9.09
N ILE A 123 -11.98 13.32 9.38
CA ILE A 123 -10.65 13.56 9.95
C ILE A 123 -9.78 14.38 8.99
N PHE A 124 -9.67 13.98 7.74
CA PHE A 124 -8.86 14.68 6.76
C PHE A 124 -9.38 16.09 6.48
N THR A 125 -10.71 16.27 6.38
CA THR A 125 -11.30 17.59 6.19
C THR A 125 -10.97 18.51 7.38
N PHE A 126 -11.06 17.99 8.61
CA PHE A 126 -10.71 18.75 9.80
C PHE A 126 -9.24 19.21 9.77
N TYR A 127 -8.31 18.29 9.54
CA TYR A 127 -6.88 18.64 9.50
C TYR A 127 -6.52 19.52 8.31
N LEU A 128 -7.07 19.29 7.13
CA LEU A 128 -6.82 20.13 5.97
C LEU A 128 -7.32 21.56 6.19
N LYS A 129 -8.52 21.74 6.77
CA LYS A 129 -9.03 23.07 7.13
C LYS A 129 -8.12 23.77 8.16
N LYS A 130 -7.67 23.02 9.19
CA LYS A 130 -6.73 23.55 10.20
C LYS A 130 -5.43 24.02 9.56
N TRP A 131 -4.83 23.22 8.69
CA TRP A 131 -3.59 23.55 8.01
C TRP A 131 -3.77 24.64 6.96
N SER A 132 -4.87 24.68 6.21
CA SER A 132 -5.18 25.74 5.26
C SER A 132 -5.21 27.12 5.97
N LYS A 133 -5.86 27.19 7.15
CA LYS A 133 -5.86 28.44 7.94
C LYS A 133 -4.46 28.84 8.40
N LYS A 134 -3.61 27.86 8.77
CA LYS A 134 -2.25 28.13 9.25
C LYS A 134 -1.28 28.53 8.16
N THR A 135 -1.42 27.97 6.95
CA THR A 135 -0.47 28.13 5.83
C THR A 135 -0.93 29.13 4.77
N GLY A 136 -2.20 29.52 4.77
CA GLY A 136 -2.81 30.32 3.69
C GLY A 136 -3.05 29.54 2.40
N LEU A 137 -2.77 28.23 2.36
CA LEU A 137 -2.96 27.38 1.18
C LEU A 137 -4.30 26.64 1.27
N PHE A 138 -5.17 26.87 0.30
CA PHE A 138 -6.50 26.27 0.28
C PHE A 138 -6.61 25.18 -0.78
N TYR A 139 -7.36 24.12 -0.48
CA TYR A 139 -7.68 23.05 -1.42
C TYR A 139 -9.14 23.20 -1.88
N THR A 140 -9.40 22.74 -3.11
CA THR A 140 -10.76 22.77 -3.71
C THR A 140 -11.43 21.41 -3.67
N HIS A 141 -10.63 20.32 -3.68
CA HIS A 141 -11.17 18.96 -3.68
C HIS A 141 -10.32 17.99 -2.86
N LEU A 142 -10.99 17.18 -2.03
CA LEU A 142 -10.39 16.07 -1.29
C LEU A 142 -10.94 14.75 -1.80
N SER A 143 -10.05 13.86 -2.19
CA SER A 143 -10.36 12.48 -2.59
C SER A 143 -9.67 11.48 -1.67
N ILE A 144 -10.40 10.46 -1.22
CA ILE A 144 -9.86 9.38 -0.39
C ILE A 144 -9.72 8.13 -1.25
N LYS A 145 -8.50 7.62 -1.36
CA LYS A 145 -8.16 6.53 -2.28
C LYS A 145 -7.42 5.41 -1.54
N ASN A 146 -7.59 4.18 -2.01
CA ASN A 146 -6.73 3.05 -1.62
C ASN A 146 -5.51 3.03 -2.55
N MET A 147 -4.44 3.73 -2.16
CA MET A 147 -3.22 3.82 -2.95
C MET A 147 -2.21 2.77 -2.47
N LYS A 148 -1.56 2.08 -3.42
CA LYS A 148 -0.57 1.02 -3.11
C LYS A 148 0.81 1.58 -2.78
N THR A 149 1.22 2.67 -3.44
CA THR A 149 2.61 3.17 -3.41
C THR A 149 2.77 4.58 -2.87
N ARG A 150 1.67 5.25 -2.50
CA ARG A 150 1.69 6.66 -2.07
C ARG A 150 0.76 6.86 -0.87
N TRP A 151 1.15 7.72 0.03
CA TRP A 151 0.32 8.18 1.13
C TRP A 151 -0.64 9.29 0.72
N GLY A 152 -0.26 10.06 -0.29
CA GLY A 152 -1.06 11.14 -0.83
C GLY A 152 -0.49 11.68 -2.13
N SER A 153 -1.22 12.56 -2.77
CA SER A 153 -0.78 13.37 -3.90
C SER A 153 -1.51 14.70 -3.93
N CYS A 154 -0.86 15.73 -4.44
CA CYS A 154 -1.43 17.04 -4.65
C CYS A 154 -1.29 17.44 -6.12
N ASN A 155 -2.35 18.00 -6.68
CA ASN A 155 -2.30 18.72 -7.94
C ASN A 155 -2.40 20.22 -7.61
N HIS A 156 -1.29 20.93 -7.67
CA HIS A 156 -1.21 22.33 -7.26
C HIS A 156 -2.03 23.27 -8.19
N ASN A 157 -2.10 22.98 -9.48
CA ASN A 157 -2.86 23.81 -10.44
C ASN A 157 -4.37 23.78 -10.18
N LYS A 158 -4.91 22.63 -9.75
CA LYS A 158 -6.34 22.47 -9.46
C LYS A 158 -6.63 22.52 -7.95
N ALA A 159 -5.62 22.64 -7.12
CA ALA A 159 -5.70 22.55 -5.66
C ALA A 159 -6.41 21.26 -5.18
N TYR A 160 -6.16 20.12 -5.86
CA TYR A 160 -6.75 18.82 -5.52
C TYR A 160 -5.81 18.02 -4.63
N ILE A 161 -6.34 17.50 -3.53
CA ILE A 161 -5.62 16.63 -2.60
C ILE A 161 -6.23 15.23 -2.65
N ASN A 162 -5.36 14.22 -2.84
CA ASN A 162 -5.74 12.82 -2.67
C ASN A 162 -4.99 12.26 -1.46
N LEU A 163 -5.69 11.64 -0.53
CA LEU A 163 -5.11 10.99 0.64
C LEU A 163 -5.43 9.50 0.65
N ASN A 164 -4.49 8.73 1.17
CA ASN A 164 -4.66 7.28 1.29
C ASN A 164 -5.54 6.96 2.50
N LEU A 165 -6.52 6.05 2.33
CA LEU A 165 -7.37 5.58 3.42
C LEU A 165 -6.55 4.99 4.58
N LYS A 166 -5.41 4.38 4.30
CA LYS A 166 -4.49 3.79 5.31
C LYS A 166 -3.83 4.79 6.26
N LEU A 167 -4.13 6.09 6.14
CA LEU A 167 -3.62 7.15 7.04
C LEU A 167 -4.46 7.32 8.32
N ILE A 168 -5.58 6.62 8.43
CA ILE A 168 -6.45 6.66 9.61
C ILE A 168 -6.31 5.42 10.46
#